data_d5463e5c0c0844288ec1638f81a6299b
#
_entry.id   d5463e5c0c0844288ec1638f81a6299b
#
_cell.length_a   1.000
_cell.length_b   1.000
_cell.length_c   1.000
_cell.angle_alpha   90.00
_cell.angle_beta   90.00
_cell.angle_gamma   90.00
#
_symmetry.space_group_name_H-M   'P 1'
#
loop_
_entity.id
_entity.type
_entity.pdbx_description
1 polymer ?
#
loop_
_entity_poly.entity_id
_entity_poly.type
_entity_poly.pdbx_seq_one_letter_code
_entity_poly.pdbx_strand_id
1 'polypeptide(L)'
;MIVALSISPSGPPLTATEPGATSAWTAEAGVSEAVAEAVKVIRASGLPCETNAMFTNIEGDWDEVMAVVKQAVEVVSARYPRVGLVLKADLRPGYDGQLAAKVQRVEEHLREG
;
A
#
# COMPACT_ATOMS: atom_id res chain seq x y z
N MET A 1 -3.19 10.44 11.61
CA MET A 1 -3.92 9.23 11.21
C MET A 1 -2.95 8.21 10.66
N ILE A 2 -3.11 6.97 11.04
CA ILE A 2 -2.38 5.86 10.43
C ILE A 2 -3.37 5.08 9.56
N VAL A 3 -2.96 4.76 8.35
CA VAL A 3 -3.74 3.91 7.43
C VAL A 3 -2.93 2.68 7.09
N ALA A 4 -3.56 1.52 7.25
CA ALA A 4 -3.02 0.26 6.73
C ALA A 4 -3.79 -0.08 5.46
N LEU A 5 -3.09 -0.30 4.35
CA LEU A 5 -3.76 -0.60 3.10
C LEU A 5 -3.13 -1.79 2.38
N SER A 6 -3.97 -2.47 1.63
CA SER A 6 -3.58 -3.55 0.73
C SER A 6 -4.28 -3.33 -0.61
N ILE A 7 -3.51 -3.37 -1.70
CA ILE A 7 -4.02 -3.21 -3.06
C ILE A 7 -3.80 -4.52 -3.79
N SER A 8 -4.87 -5.09 -4.33
CA SER A 8 -4.81 -6.39 -5.01
C SER A 8 -5.40 -6.27 -6.43
N PRO A 9 -4.58 -6.40 -7.46
CA PRO A 9 -5.09 -6.45 -8.83
C PRO A 9 -5.72 -7.81 -9.10
N SER A 10 -6.72 -7.85 -9.97
CA SER A 10 -7.37 -9.07 -10.40
C SER A 10 -7.39 -9.15 -11.93
N GLY A 11 -7.25 -10.37 -12.43
CA GLY A 11 -7.20 -10.61 -13.86
C GLY A 11 -5.82 -10.32 -14.46
N PRO A 12 -5.64 -10.66 -15.74
CA PRO A 12 -4.38 -10.39 -16.42
C PRO A 12 -4.21 -8.89 -16.66
N PRO A 13 -2.95 -8.40 -16.74
CA PRO A 13 -2.71 -7.02 -17.12
C PRO A 13 -3.37 -6.69 -18.45
N LEU A 14 -3.79 -5.44 -18.64
CA LEU A 14 -4.44 -5.00 -19.87
C LEU A 14 -3.56 -5.26 -21.11
N THR A 15 -2.24 -5.17 -20.97
CA THR A 15 -1.28 -5.45 -22.03
C THR A 15 -1.17 -6.94 -22.38
N ALA A 16 -1.61 -7.85 -21.51
CA ALA A 16 -1.56 -9.29 -21.77
C ALA A 16 -2.57 -9.75 -22.84
N THR A 17 -3.45 -8.87 -23.27
CA THR A 17 -4.39 -9.15 -24.38
C THR A 17 -3.75 -8.96 -25.75
N GLU A 18 -2.54 -8.40 -25.82
CA GLU A 18 -1.81 -8.21 -27.06
C GLU A 18 -1.19 -9.54 -27.53
N PRO A 19 -1.12 -9.78 -28.86
CA PRO A 19 -0.49 -10.98 -29.37
C PRO A 19 0.96 -11.10 -28.89
N GLY A 20 1.29 -12.25 -28.30
CA GLY A 20 2.63 -12.54 -27.79
C GLY A 20 2.93 -12.01 -26.40
N ALA A 21 2.05 -11.22 -25.80
CA ALA A 21 2.28 -10.63 -24.48
C ALA A 21 2.00 -11.62 -23.33
N THR A 22 1.28 -12.70 -23.59
CA THR A 22 0.78 -13.61 -22.54
C THR A 22 1.83 -14.61 -22.01
N SER A 23 2.88 -14.88 -22.76
CA SER A 23 3.79 -15.99 -22.47
C SER A 23 4.65 -15.80 -21.20
N ALA A 24 4.89 -14.57 -20.78
CA ALA A 24 5.72 -14.26 -19.62
C ALA A 24 4.93 -13.85 -18.37
N TRP A 25 3.62 -13.66 -18.49
CA TRP A 25 2.81 -13.22 -17.36
C TRP A 25 2.37 -14.39 -16.48
N THR A 26 2.52 -14.23 -15.17
CA THR A 26 1.95 -15.13 -14.16
C THR A 26 1.18 -14.28 -13.15
N ALA A 27 0.19 -14.88 -12.49
CA ALA A 27 -0.59 -14.18 -11.49
C ALA A 27 0.28 -13.66 -10.34
N GLU A 28 1.23 -14.45 -9.88
CA GLU A 28 2.13 -14.05 -8.78
C GLU A 28 3.05 -12.90 -9.19
N ALA A 29 3.65 -12.98 -10.36
CA ALA A 29 4.51 -11.92 -10.87
C ALA A 29 3.72 -10.63 -11.10
N GLY A 30 2.48 -10.74 -11.62
CA GLY A 30 1.60 -9.59 -11.84
C GLY A 30 1.22 -8.89 -10.54
N VAL A 31 0.90 -9.64 -9.51
CA VAL A 31 0.57 -9.08 -8.18
C VAL A 31 1.78 -8.37 -7.58
N SER A 32 2.96 -8.99 -7.63
CA SER A 32 4.19 -8.39 -7.10
C SER A 32 4.54 -7.09 -7.81
N GLU A 33 4.41 -7.05 -9.14
CA GLU A 33 4.67 -5.82 -9.91
C GLU A 33 3.69 -4.71 -9.55
N ALA A 34 2.41 -5.04 -9.43
CA ALA A 34 1.38 -4.08 -9.09
C ALA A 34 1.59 -3.50 -7.69
N VAL A 35 1.90 -4.36 -6.72
CA VAL A 35 2.19 -3.94 -5.36
C VAL A 35 3.43 -3.05 -5.33
N ALA A 36 4.48 -3.39 -6.09
CA ALA A 36 5.68 -2.58 -6.17
C ALA A 36 5.40 -1.19 -6.74
N GLU A 37 4.57 -1.08 -7.76
CA GLU A 37 4.19 0.22 -8.33
C GLU A 37 3.41 1.07 -7.33
N ALA A 38 2.48 0.46 -6.60
CA ALA A 38 1.72 1.15 -5.56
C ALA A 38 2.64 1.63 -4.42
N VAL A 39 3.53 0.77 -3.94
CA VAL A 39 4.48 1.11 -2.87
C VAL A 39 5.43 2.23 -3.31
N LYS A 40 5.84 2.23 -4.57
CA LYS A 40 6.68 3.28 -5.14
C LYS A 40 6.02 4.66 -5.03
N VAL A 41 4.72 4.74 -5.36
CA VAL A 41 3.93 5.97 -5.21
C VAL A 41 3.90 6.41 -3.74
N ILE A 42 3.65 5.47 -2.84
CA ILE A 42 3.57 5.75 -1.40
C ILE A 42 4.90 6.28 -0.87
N ARG A 43 6.01 5.63 -1.20
CA ARG A 43 7.33 6.07 -0.77
C ARG A 43 7.73 7.43 -1.34
N ALA A 44 7.33 7.71 -2.58
CA ALA A 44 7.60 8.99 -3.22
C ALA A 44 6.83 10.16 -2.59
N SER A 45 5.78 9.88 -1.83
CA SER A 45 4.99 10.91 -1.15
C SER A 45 5.75 11.65 -0.06
N GLY A 46 6.77 11.03 0.50
CA GLY A 46 7.52 11.57 1.63
C GLY A 46 6.84 11.38 2.99
N LEU A 47 5.63 10.83 3.02
CA LEU A 47 4.95 10.53 4.29
C LEU A 47 5.61 9.34 4.98
N PRO A 48 5.62 9.31 6.33
CA PRO A 48 6.08 8.14 7.06
C PRO A 48 5.32 6.89 6.61
N CYS A 49 6.05 5.85 6.23
CA CYS A 49 5.43 4.62 5.75
C CYS A 49 6.33 3.42 6.01
N GLU A 50 5.70 2.25 6.05
CA GLU A 50 6.40 0.96 6.12
C GLU A 50 5.57 -0.10 5.41
N THR A 51 6.24 -1.10 4.84
CA THR A 51 5.59 -2.21 4.16
C THR A 51 6.02 -3.52 4.81
N ASN A 52 5.03 -4.38 5.09
CA ASN A 52 5.27 -5.74 5.54
C ASN A 52 4.58 -6.73 4.59
N ALA A 53 4.58 -8.00 4.94
CA ALA A 53 4.03 -9.06 4.08
C ALA A 53 2.53 -8.92 3.80
N MET A 54 1.80 -8.22 4.65
CA MET A 54 0.33 -8.10 4.58
C MET A 54 -0.14 -6.73 4.12
N PHE A 55 0.47 -5.67 4.62
CA PHE A 55 0.00 -4.30 4.44
C PHE A 55 1.13 -3.31 4.25
N THR A 56 0.78 -2.15 3.68
CA THR A 56 1.58 -0.95 3.74
C THR A 56 0.90 0.03 4.68
N ASN A 57 1.64 0.56 5.64
CA ASN A 57 1.15 1.54 6.61
C ASN A 57 1.66 2.92 6.24
N ILE A 58 0.78 3.93 6.31
CA ILE A 58 1.12 5.33 6.00
C ILE A 58 0.58 6.19 7.13
N GLU A 59 1.36 7.20 7.52
CA GLU A 59 0.90 8.18 8.51
C GLU A 59 0.87 9.59 7.94
N GLY A 60 -0.18 10.33 8.25
CA GLY A 60 -0.34 11.73 7.84
C GLY A 60 -1.75 12.21 8.11
N ASP A 61 -2.06 13.40 7.62
CA ASP A 61 -3.40 13.94 7.70
C ASP A 61 -4.31 13.25 6.69
N TRP A 62 -5.62 13.31 6.92
CA TRP A 62 -6.62 12.67 6.08
C TRP A 62 -6.43 12.99 4.59
N ASP A 63 -6.36 14.28 4.26
CA ASP A 63 -6.26 14.69 2.85
C ASP A 63 -4.96 14.22 2.20
N GLU A 64 -3.86 14.31 2.91
CA GLU A 64 -2.55 13.87 2.42
C GLU A 64 -2.51 12.37 2.16
N VAL A 65 -2.93 11.59 3.14
CA VAL A 65 -2.92 10.12 3.05
C VAL A 65 -3.88 9.63 1.97
N MET A 66 -5.08 10.19 1.94
CA MET A 66 -6.09 9.75 0.96
C MET A 66 -5.71 10.13 -0.47
N ALA A 67 -5.01 11.25 -0.66
CA ALA A 67 -4.47 11.61 -1.98
C ALA A 67 -3.42 10.59 -2.45
N VAL A 68 -2.55 10.15 -1.56
CA VAL A 68 -1.53 9.13 -1.85
C VAL A 68 -2.18 7.78 -2.16
N VAL A 69 -3.18 7.39 -1.37
CA VAL A 69 -3.94 6.14 -1.59
C VAL A 69 -4.59 6.16 -2.97
N LYS A 70 -5.20 7.28 -3.33
CA LYS A 70 -5.84 7.46 -4.64
C LYS A 70 -4.83 7.26 -5.78
N GLN A 71 -3.67 7.90 -5.68
CA GLN A 71 -2.60 7.75 -6.69
C GLN A 71 -2.11 6.31 -6.79
N ALA A 72 -1.93 5.65 -5.67
CA ALA A 72 -1.50 4.26 -5.65
C ALA A 72 -2.52 3.34 -6.34
N VAL A 73 -3.80 3.55 -6.08
CA VAL A 73 -4.87 2.80 -6.75
C VAL A 73 -4.91 3.09 -8.25
N GLU A 74 -4.78 4.36 -8.64
CA GLU A 74 -4.80 4.79 -10.05
C GLU A 74 -3.68 4.15 -10.86
N VAL A 75 -2.48 4.07 -10.31
CA VAL A 75 -1.33 3.46 -10.97
C VAL A 75 -1.60 1.98 -11.28
N VAL A 76 -2.20 1.27 -10.35
CA VAL A 76 -2.55 -0.15 -10.54
C VAL A 76 -3.74 -0.29 -11.49
N SER A 77 -4.76 0.57 -11.33
CA SER A 77 -5.97 0.54 -12.17
C SER A 77 -5.69 0.82 -13.65
N ALA A 78 -4.64 1.57 -13.95
CA ALA A 78 -4.24 1.85 -15.32
C ALA A 78 -3.76 0.59 -16.05
N ARG A 79 -3.36 -0.45 -15.32
CA ARG A 79 -2.74 -1.65 -15.88
C ARG A 79 -3.58 -2.93 -15.71
N TYR A 80 -4.57 -2.91 -14.83
CA TYR A 80 -5.37 -4.08 -14.50
C TYR A 80 -6.86 -3.77 -14.59
N PRO A 81 -7.67 -4.76 -15.00
CA PRO A 81 -9.11 -4.52 -15.18
C PRO A 81 -9.87 -4.36 -13.88
N ARG A 82 -9.34 -4.88 -12.80
CA ARG A 82 -9.99 -4.83 -11.49
C ARG A 82 -8.96 -4.69 -10.38
N VAL A 83 -9.24 -3.79 -9.43
CA VAL A 83 -8.38 -3.56 -8.27
C VAL A 83 -9.22 -3.63 -7.01
N GLY A 84 -8.83 -4.48 -6.07
CA GLY A 84 -9.39 -4.51 -4.75
C GLY A 84 -8.56 -3.66 -3.81
N LEU A 85 -9.21 -2.87 -2.97
CA LEU A 85 -8.56 -2.06 -1.94
C LEU A 85 -9.12 -2.44 -0.58
N VAL A 86 -8.24 -2.82 0.35
CA VAL A 86 -8.58 -2.95 1.76
C VAL A 86 -7.87 -1.82 2.48
N LEU A 87 -8.60 -1.05 3.28
CA LEU A 87 -8.07 0.09 4.00
C LEU A 87 -8.62 0.10 5.41
N LYS A 88 -7.71 0.21 6.37
CA LYS A 88 -8.05 0.36 7.79
C LYS A 88 -7.39 1.64 8.27
N ALA A 89 -8.18 2.53 8.87
CA ALA A 89 -7.68 3.81 9.38
C ALA A 89 -7.79 3.87 10.90
N ASP A 90 -6.74 4.38 11.53
CA ASP A 90 -6.70 4.68 12.95
C ASP A 90 -6.60 6.20 13.09
N LEU A 91 -7.70 6.83 13.50
CA LEU A 91 -7.79 8.27 13.65
C LEU A 91 -7.68 8.64 15.13
N ARG A 92 -6.61 9.37 15.45
CA ARG A 92 -6.40 9.85 16.82
C ARG A 92 -5.94 11.30 16.76
N PRO A 93 -6.90 12.25 16.73
CA PRO A 93 -6.58 13.67 16.61
C PRO A 93 -5.59 14.13 17.68
N GLY A 94 -4.60 14.92 17.26
CA GLY A 94 -3.58 15.44 18.15
C GLY A 94 -2.40 14.51 18.41
N TYR A 95 -2.37 13.34 17.80
CA TYR A 95 -1.26 12.39 17.95
C TYR A 95 -0.57 12.17 16.61
N ASP A 96 0.70 12.61 16.54
CA ASP A 96 1.57 12.42 15.38
C ASP A 96 2.69 11.44 15.74
N GLY A 97 3.37 10.92 14.74
CA GLY A 97 4.51 10.02 14.94
C GLY A 97 4.12 8.67 15.51
N GLN A 98 2.86 8.26 15.40
CA GLN A 98 2.35 7.05 16.02
C GLN A 98 2.78 5.77 15.30
N LEU A 99 3.17 5.86 14.05
CA LEU A 99 3.66 4.70 13.30
C LEU A 99 4.86 4.06 14.00
N ALA A 100 5.80 4.89 14.46
CA ALA A 100 6.96 4.44 15.22
C ALA A 100 6.65 4.30 16.71
N ALA A 101 5.90 5.23 17.28
CA ALA A 101 5.61 5.27 18.72
C ALA A 101 4.84 4.06 19.22
N LYS A 102 3.89 3.54 18.45
CA LYS A 102 3.14 2.34 18.81
C LYS A 102 4.06 1.12 18.93
N VAL A 103 4.94 0.95 17.97
CA VAL A 103 5.92 -0.14 17.98
C VAL A 103 6.88 0.01 19.14
N GLN A 104 7.37 1.22 19.38
CA GLN A 104 8.26 1.51 20.51
C GLN A 104 7.62 1.18 21.85
N ARG A 105 6.36 1.51 22.05
CA ARG A 105 5.66 1.19 23.30
C ARG A 105 5.59 -0.31 23.56
N VAL A 106 5.32 -1.09 22.52
CA VAL A 106 5.32 -2.55 22.61
C VAL A 106 6.72 -3.07 22.93
N GLU A 107 7.74 -2.55 22.25
CA GLU A 107 9.14 -2.90 22.50
C GLU A 107 9.57 -2.62 23.92
N GLU A 108 9.17 -1.47 24.47
CA GLU A 108 9.47 -1.09 25.85
C GLU A 108 8.86 -2.07 26.84
N HIS A 109 7.59 -2.46 26.65
CA HIS A 109 6.94 -3.46 27.50
C HIS A 109 7.61 -4.81 27.42
N LEU A 110 8.06 -5.23 26.24
CA LEU A 110 8.79 -6.48 26.06
C LEU A 110 10.14 -6.46 26.79
N ARG A 111 10.81 -5.31 26.81
CA ARG A 111 12.08 -5.18 27.54
C ARG A 111 11.91 -5.20 29.05
N GLU A 112 10.81 -4.66 29.56
CA GLU A 112 10.49 -4.66 31.00
C GLU A 112 10.02 -6.02 31.49
N GLY A 113 9.45 -6.82 30.60
CA GLY A 113 8.96 -8.14 30.91
C GLY A 113 10.01 -9.20 30.85
#